data_66bf2cb6b1bb3006ec9065dc371de108
#
_entry.id   66bf2cb6b1bb3006ec9065dc371de108
#
_cell.length_a   1.000
_cell.length_b   1.000
_cell.length_c   1.000
_cell.angle_alpha   90.00
_cell.angle_beta   90.00
_cell.angle_gamma   90.00
#
_symmetry.space_group_name_H-M   'P 1'
#
loop_
_entity.id
_entity.type
_entity.pdbx_description
1 polymer ?
#
loop_
_entity_poly.entity_id
_entity_poly.type
_entity_poly.pdbx_seq_one_letter_code
_entity_poly.pdbx_strand_id
1 'polypeptide(L)'
;MSNVTRQVTPPKARPKEVAKACVDAGFRAYRISTDSRGGSTVDRFENVNRVFELCKQVREGVGKDGAWCIDFHTELDMPDAIALANRIEPLRPYFVEDLIRSENPGVYRTLRHQVKVPIAVGEQFGPKWEWNELIENHLIDYARATIPNVGGITEFQKIAASCETHYVGLVPHFTGPISEAAMVHCCAAFSGPALMEMVMGGTRPWPYLNQSYDLRNGKLWPNDRPGLGVELDASKLQLIGDYKDHYELTPMIKRPDGSFTNW
;
A
#
# COMPACT_ATOMS: atom_id res chain seq x y z
N MET A 1 -9.91 -1.61 15.47
CA MET A 1 -10.62 -0.85 14.41
C MET A 1 -9.58 -0.33 13.42
N SER A 2 -9.57 -0.81 12.20
CA SER A 2 -8.67 -0.28 11.17
C SER A 2 -9.39 0.78 10.32
N ASN A 3 -8.70 1.87 10.02
CA ASN A 3 -9.15 2.83 9.00
C ASN A 3 -8.96 2.21 7.61
N VAL A 4 -9.63 2.75 6.61
CA VAL A 4 -9.63 2.19 5.25
C VAL A 4 -9.15 3.21 4.24
N THR A 5 -8.24 2.79 3.36
CA THR A 5 -7.92 3.50 2.12
C THR A 5 -8.60 2.83 0.95
N ARG A 6 -8.91 3.61 -0.07
CA ARG A 6 -9.31 3.10 -1.38
C ARG A 6 -8.19 3.37 -2.37
N GLN A 7 -7.69 2.31 -3.00
CA GLN A 7 -6.88 2.46 -4.21
C GLN A 7 -7.82 2.55 -5.41
N VAL A 8 -7.65 3.59 -6.18
CA VAL A 8 -8.26 3.70 -7.51
C VAL A 8 -7.15 4.08 -8.47
N THR A 9 -6.82 3.19 -9.37
CA THR A 9 -6.05 3.56 -10.57
C THR A 9 -7.02 4.29 -11.48
N PRO A 10 -6.88 5.60 -11.69
CA PRO A 10 -7.83 6.31 -12.53
C PRO A 10 -7.65 5.90 -13.98
N PRO A 11 -8.73 5.55 -14.70
CA PRO A 11 -8.70 5.68 -16.13
C PRO A 11 -8.55 7.17 -16.44
N LYS A 12 -7.57 7.58 -17.22
CA LYS A 12 -7.31 8.91 -17.86
C LYS A 12 -8.01 10.19 -17.33
N ALA A 13 -8.77 10.15 -16.24
CA ALA A 13 -9.68 11.18 -15.77
C ALA A 13 -9.34 11.60 -14.35
N ARG A 14 -8.84 12.79 -14.24
CA ARG A 14 -8.96 13.77 -13.16
C ARG A 14 -8.77 13.22 -11.74
N PRO A 15 -7.52 13.12 -11.25
CA PRO A 15 -7.19 12.66 -9.91
C PRO A 15 -7.98 13.38 -8.81
N LYS A 16 -8.26 14.64 -8.98
CA LYS A 16 -9.07 15.47 -8.08
C LYS A 16 -10.48 14.93 -7.87
N GLU A 17 -11.18 14.60 -8.95
CA GLU A 17 -12.56 14.11 -8.85
C GLU A 17 -12.62 12.71 -8.25
N VAL A 18 -11.65 11.85 -8.58
CA VAL A 18 -11.59 10.50 -8.01
C VAL A 18 -11.26 10.54 -6.52
N ALA A 19 -10.32 11.38 -6.12
CA ALA A 19 -9.98 11.59 -4.72
C ALA A 19 -11.18 12.13 -3.93
N LYS A 20 -11.90 13.11 -4.50
CA LYS A 20 -13.13 13.62 -3.89
C LYS A 20 -14.20 12.52 -3.75
N ALA A 21 -14.45 11.76 -4.80
CA ALA A 21 -15.44 10.68 -4.78
C ALA A 21 -15.09 9.59 -3.74
N CYS A 22 -13.81 9.34 -3.50
CA CYS A 22 -13.35 8.42 -2.46
C CYS A 22 -13.75 8.94 -1.05
N VAL A 23 -13.49 10.21 -0.78
CA VAL A 23 -13.88 10.83 0.51
C VAL A 23 -15.40 10.87 0.66
N ASP A 24 -16.12 11.27 -0.39
CA ASP A 24 -17.60 11.31 -0.39
C ASP A 24 -18.22 9.91 -0.15
N ALA A 25 -17.54 8.84 -0.58
CA ALA A 25 -17.93 7.46 -0.31
C ALA A 25 -17.61 6.98 1.12
N GLY A 26 -17.04 7.85 1.97
CA GLY A 26 -16.79 7.57 3.38
C GLY A 26 -15.45 6.90 3.68
N PHE A 27 -14.54 6.78 2.72
CA PHE A 27 -13.19 6.30 2.97
C PHE A 27 -12.34 7.35 3.71
N ARG A 28 -11.45 6.89 4.59
CA ARG A 28 -10.62 7.78 5.41
C ARG A 28 -9.44 8.37 4.67
N ALA A 29 -8.92 7.65 3.69
CA ALA A 29 -7.80 8.12 2.88
C ALA A 29 -7.96 7.66 1.43
N TYR A 30 -7.39 8.42 0.53
CA TYR A 30 -7.26 8.09 -0.88
C TYR A 30 -5.81 7.71 -1.18
N ARG A 31 -5.60 6.56 -1.81
CA ARG A 31 -4.28 6.14 -2.30
C ARG A 31 -4.24 6.26 -3.82
N ILE A 32 -3.19 6.88 -4.32
CA ILE A 32 -2.87 6.93 -5.74
C ILE A 32 -1.54 6.24 -5.99
N SER A 33 -1.43 5.54 -7.11
CA SER A 33 -0.15 5.00 -7.58
C SER A 33 0.35 5.81 -8.75
N THR A 34 1.66 5.96 -8.86
CA THR A 34 2.29 6.38 -10.10
C THR A 34 2.28 5.20 -11.06
N ASP A 35 1.67 5.37 -12.21
CA ASP A 35 1.76 4.40 -13.30
C ASP A 35 2.75 4.94 -14.34
N SER A 36 4.01 4.57 -14.18
CA SER A 36 5.04 4.92 -15.16
C SER A 36 5.11 3.92 -16.33
N ARG A 37 4.39 2.79 -16.22
CA ARG A 37 4.38 1.73 -17.25
C ARG A 37 3.87 2.18 -18.62
N GLY A 38 3.34 3.39 -18.74
CA GLY A 38 2.95 4.00 -20.01
C GLY A 38 3.75 5.24 -20.39
N GLY A 39 4.70 5.65 -19.57
CA GLY A 39 5.51 6.84 -19.79
C GLY A 39 6.76 6.53 -20.58
N SER A 40 6.84 7.02 -21.80
CA SER A 40 8.03 6.91 -22.65
C SER A 40 9.10 7.95 -22.34
N THR A 41 8.96 8.72 -21.27
CA THR A 41 9.85 9.84 -21.01
C THR A 41 10.96 9.45 -20.06
N VAL A 42 12.14 9.56 -20.60
CA VAL A 42 13.43 9.38 -19.92
C VAL A 42 13.80 10.62 -19.09
N ASP A 43 13.09 11.73 -19.28
CA ASP A 43 13.37 12.97 -18.56
C ASP A 43 12.86 12.88 -17.12
N ARG A 44 13.81 12.67 -16.20
CA ARG A 44 13.54 12.58 -14.76
C ARG A 44 12.89 13.86 -14.21
N PHE A 45 13.25 15.04 -14.71
CA PHE A 45 12.68 16.31 -14.25
C PHE A 45 11.22 16.44 -14.69
N GLU A 46 10.92 16.03 -15.90
CA GLU A 46 9.54 15.98 -16.41
C GLU A 46 8.69 15.02 -15.56
N ASN A 47 9.21 13.82 -15.26
CA ASN A 47 8.49 12.85 -14.42
C ASN A 47 8.24 13.41 -13.01
N VAL A 48 9.23 14.00 -12.35
CA VAL A 48 9.08 14.62 -11.03
C VAL A 48 8.03 15.74 -11.07
N ASN A 49 8.04 16.57 -12.12
CA ASN A 49 7.04 17.62 -12.29
C ASN A 49 5.63 17.08 -12.49
N ARG A 50 5.48 16.08 -13.35
CA ARG A 50 4.20 15.41 -13.64
C ARG A 50 3.58 14.80 -12.38
N VAL A 51 4.38 14.07 -11.60
CA VAL A 51 3.91 13.43 -10.37
C VAL A 51 3.56 14.47 -9.30
N PHE A 52 4.33 15.53 -9.19
CA PHE A 52 4.01 16.62 -8.27
C PHE A 52 2.65 17.27 -8.59
N GLU A 53 2.37 17.57 -9.87
CA GLU A 53 1.07 18.12 -10.27
C GLU A 53 -0.09 17.14 -10.02
N LEU A 54 0.16 15.84 -10.17
CA LEU A 54 -0.77 14.79 -9.78
C LEU A 54 -1.10 14.86 -8.28
N CYS A 55 -0.08 14.95 -7.43
CA CYS A 55 -0.24 15.06 -5.97
C CYS A 55 -1.04 16.33 -5.57
N LYS A 56 -0.82 17.45 -6.24
CA LYS A 56 -1.61 18.68 -6.02
C LYS A 56 -3.10 18.45 -6.30
N GLN A 57 -3.42 17.82 -7.41
CA GLN A 57 -4.81 17.50 -7.76
C GLN A 57 -5.45 16.56 -6.72
N VAL A 58 -4.69 15.57 -6.23
CA VAL A 58 -5.16 14.68 -5.17
C VAL A 58 -5.45 15.47 -3.89
N ARG A 59 -4.50 16.30 -3.44
CA ARG A 59 -4.69 17.15 -2.26
C ARG A 59 -5.92 18.05 -2.38
N GLU A 60 -6.14 18.65 -3.56
CA GLU A 60 -7.34 19.43 -3.82
C GLU A 60 -8.63 18.58 -3.74
N GLY A 61 -8.57 17.34 -4.24
CA GLY A 61 -9.71 16.43 -4.24
C GLY A 61 -10.11 15.95 -2.86
N VAL A 62 -9.16 15.54 -2.03
CA VAL A 62 -9.46 15.12 -0.64
C VAL A 62 -9.76 16.30 0.28
N GLY A 63 -9.48 17.53 -0.14
CA GLY A 63 -9.68 18.74 0.67
C GLY A 63 -8.58 18.95 1.70
N LYS A 64 -8.69 20.02 2.49
CA LYS A 64 -7.66 20.49 3.42
C LYS A 64 -7.29 19.44 4.47
N ASP A 65 -8.26 18.72 5.00
CA ASP A 65 -8.11 17.80 6.13
C ASP A 65 -8.25 16.32 5.73
N GLY A 66 -8.48 16.04 4.45
CA GLY A 66 -8.55 14.66 3.92
C GLY A 66 -7.17 13.99 3.91
N ALA A 67 -7.11 12.71 4.26
CA ALA A 67 -5.89 11.94 4.16
C ALA A 67 -5.69 11.40 2.73
N TRP A 68 -4.44 11.34 2.29
CA TRP A 68 -4.06 10.75 1.02
C TRP A 68 -2.65 10.20 1.10
N CYS A 69 -2.34 9.23 0.28
CA CYS A 69 -1.01 8.65 0.16
C CYS A 69 -0.70 8.36 -1.31
N ILE A 70 0.56 8.19 -1.60
CA ILE A 70 1.06 7.88 -2.93
C ILE A 70 2.02 6.72 -2.87
N ASP A 71 1.85 5.80 -3.81
CA ASP A 71 2.67 4.65 -4.03
C ASP A 71 3.50 4.83 -5.31
N PHE A 72 4.80 4.67 -5.17
CA PHE A 72 5.77 4.81 -6.26
C PHE A 72 6.19 3.47 -6.86
N HIS A 73 5.75 2.35 -6.29
CA HIS A 73 6.11 1.01 -6.76
C HIS A 73 7.62 0.86 -7.06
N THR A 74 8.47 1.36 -6.18
CA THR A 74 9.94 1.28 -6.30
C THR A 74 10.54 1.89 -7.57
N GLU A 75 9.80 2.74 -8.27
CA GLU A 75 10.19 3.24 -9.61
C GLU A 75 11.27 4.32 -9.58
N LEU A 76 11.51 4.96 -8.43
CA LEU A 76 12.44 6.07 -8.35
C LEU A 76 13.84 5.62 -7.88
N ASP A 77 14.84 6.35 -8.33
CA ASP A 77 16.17 6.30 -7.74
C ASP A 77 16.34 7.44 -6.72
N MET A 78 17.35 7.33 -5.85
CA MET A 78 17.55 8.22 -4.71
C MET A 78 17.42 9.72 -5.02
N PRO A 79 18.04 10.28 -6.09
CA PRO A 79 17.95 11.72 -6.37
C PRO A 79 16.52 12.19 -6.63
N ASP A 80 15.73 11.40 -7.37
CA ASP A 80 14.35 11.75 -7.72
C ASP A 80 13.41 11.50 -6.56
N ALA A 81 13.62 10.42 -5.81
CA ALA A 81 12.88 10.12 -4.59
C ALA A 81 13.00 11.27 -3.57
N ILE A 82 14.21 11.74 -3.33
CA ILE A 82 14.47 12.89 -2.42
C ILE A 82 13.82 14.16 -2.96
N ALA A 83 14.04 14.47 -4.24
CA ALA A 83 13.51 15.69 -4.86
C ALA A 83 11.99 15.72 -4.80
N LEU A 84 11.33 14.63 -5.14
CA LEU A 84 9.88 14.55 -5.16
C LEU A 84 9.28 14.52 -3.75
N ALA A 85 9.83 13.71 -2.84
CA ALA A 85 9.35 13.63 -1.46
C ALA A 85 9.38 15.01 -0.78
N ASN A 86 10.46 15.78 -0.95
CA ASN A 86 10.57 17.13 -0.39
C ASN A 86 9.60 18.12 -1.05
N ARG A 87 9.29 17.96 -2.33
CA ARG A 87 8.30 18.82 -3.01
C ARG A 87 6.87 18.54 -2.58
N ILE A 88 6.53 17.29 -2.26
CA ILE A 88 5.17 16.91 -1.84
C ILE A 88 4.94 17.06 -0.34
N GLU A 89 5.97 17.26 0.48
CA GLU A 89 5.84 17.50 1.93
C GLU A 89 4.77 18.55 2.27
N PRO A 90 4.76 19.75 1.65
CA PRO A 90 3.74 20.77 1.93
C PRO A 90 2.31 20.35 1.60
N LEU A 91 2.14 19.33 0.76
CA LEU A 91 0.84 18.76 0.43
C LEU A 91 0.36 17.77 1.49
N ARG A 92 1.16 17.50 2.54
CA ARG A 92 0.82 16.69 3.70
C ARG A 92 0.28 15.30 3.34
N PRO A 93 1.04 14.44 2.62
CA PRO A 93 0.65 13.06 2.44
C PRO A 93 0.60 12.35 3.80
N TYR A 94 -0.30 11.39 3.95
CA TYR A 94 -0.34 10.53 5.12
C TYR A 94 0.93 9.65 5.16
N PHE A 95 1.34 9.15 4.00
CA PHE A 95 2.66 8.56 3.75
C PHE A 95 2.99 8.59 2.26
N VAL A 96 4.26 8.36 1.96
CA VAL A 96 4.77 7.98 0.65
C VAL A 96 5.22 6.52 0.70
N GLU A 97 4.85 5.74 -0.30
CA GLU A 97 5.08 4.30 -0.34
C GLU A 97 6.12 3.96 -1.40
N ASP A 98 7.01 3.03 -1.04
CA ASP A 98 7.99 2.40 -1.93
C ASP A 98 8.69 3.37 -2.89
N LEU A 99 9.21 4.48 -2.32
CA LEU A 99 9.92 5.52 -3.07
C LEU A 99 11.07 4.99 -3.90
N ILE A 100 11.81 4.03 -3.36
CA ILE A 100 13.02 3.45 -3.96
C ILE A 100 12.94 1.93 -3.98
N ARG A 101 13.81 1.31 -4.74
CA ARG A 101 13.88 -0.15 -4.85
C ARG A 101 14.15 -0.82 -3.51
N SER A 102 13.54 -1.99 -3.32
CA SER A 102 13.49 -2.72 -2.06
C SER A 102 14.64 -3.70 -1.84
N GLU A 103 15.48 -3.97 -2.85
CA GLU A 103 16.55 -4.98 -2.77
C GLU A 103 17.62 -4.67 -1.72
N ASN A 104 17.77 -3.40 -1.35
CA ASN A 104 18.73 -2.98 -0.33
C ASN A 104 18.07 -2.08 0.71
N PRO A 105 17.43 -2.66 1.74
CA PRO A 105 16.77 -1.88 2.80
C PRO A 105 17.69 -0.90 3.53
N GLY A 106 18.99 -1.18 3.59
CA GLY A 106 19.97 -0.32 4.24
C GLY A 106 20.05 1.09 3.64
N VAL A 107 19.65 1.27 2.39
CA VAL A 107 19.61 2.58 1.71
C VAL A 107 18.59 3.53 2.34
N TYR A 108 17.55 2.99 2.99
CA TYR A 108 16.58 3.80 3.74
C TYR A 108 17.20 4.63 4.86
N ARG A 109 18.37 4.24 5.39
CA ARG A 109 19.14 5.10 6.33
C ARG A 109 19.46 6.46 5.71
N THR A 110 19.92 6.47 4.46
CA THR A 110 20.24 7.71 3.75
C THR A 110 18.95 8.46 3.39
N LEU A 111 17.94 7.77 2.88
CA LEU A 111 16.68 8.39 2.49
C LEU A 111 16.00 9.06 3.68
N ARG A 112 15.92 8.40 4.83
CA ARG A 112 15.26 8.92 6.05
C ARG A 112 15.85 10.26 6.50
N HIS A 113 17.16 10.46 6.36
CA HIS A 113 17.81 11.72 6.70
C HIS A 113 17.55 12.86 5.70
N GLN A 114 17.10 12.53 4.49
CA GLN A 114 16.91 13.51 3.40
C GLN A 114 15.45 13.93 3.23
N VAL A 115 14.50 13.17 3.77
CA VAL A 115 13.06 13.43 3.59
C VAL A 115 12.33 13.51 4.92
N LYS A 116 11.28 14.35 4.98
CA LYS A 116 10.47 14.55 6.19
C LYS A 116 9.09 13.91 6.09
N VAL A 117 8.67 13.56 4.89
CA VAL A 117 7.37 12.86 4.68
C VAL A 117 7.39 11.51 5.39
N PRO A 118 6.26 11.06 5.95
CA PRO A 118 6.16 9.70 6.47
C PRO A 118 6.39 8.66 5.38
N ILE A 119 7.16 7.62 5.69
CA ILE A 119 7.56 6.56 4.74
C ILE A 119 6.83 5.27 5.08
N ALA A 120 6.24 4.63 4.07
CA ALA A 120 5.67 3.29 4.14
C ALA A 120 6.40 2.38 3.14
N VAL A 121 6.74 1.15 3.59
CA VAL A 121 7.36 0.15 2.71
C VAL A 121 6.99 -1.26 3.13
N GLY A 122 7.19 -2.22 2.23
CA GLY A 122 7.29 -3.61 2.60
C GLY A 122 6.29 -4.56 1.98
N GLU A 123 5.52 -4.15 0.99
CA GLU A 123 4.62 -5.08 0.28
C GLU A 123 5.39 -6.22 -0.42
N GLN A 124 6.67 -5.98 -0.73
CA GLN A 124 7.57 -6.96 -1.36
C GLN A 124 8.36 -7.79 -0.34
N PHE A 125 8.36 -7.42 0.95
CA PHE A 125 9.16 -8.09 1.95
C PHE A 125 8.50 -9.40 2.41
N GLY A 126 9.37 -10.36 2.67
CA GLY A 126 9.02 -11.66 3.23
C GLY A 126 9.10 -11.67 4.76
N PRO A 127 9.90 -12.59 5.34
CA PRO A 127 9.90 -12.87 6.76
C PRO A 127 10.37 -11.67 7.60
N LYS A 128 10.02 -11.68 8.88
CA LYS A 128 10.31 -10.62 9.86
C LYS A 128 11.76 -10.11 9.89
N TRP A 129 12.72 -10.92 9.46
CA TRP A 129 14.14 -10.53 9.44
C TRP A 129 14.45 -9.36 8.50
N GLU A 130 13.69 -9.22 7.44
CA GLU A 130 13.83 -8.11 6.48
C GLU A 130 13.32 -6.78 7.04
N TRP A 131 12.53 -6.85 8.11
CA TRP A 131 11.90 -5.71 8.76
C TRP A 131 12.72 -5.13 9.91
N ASN A 132 13.57 -5.93 10.55
CA ASN A 132 14.25 -5.55 11.78
C ASN A 132 15.00 -4.22 11.65
N GLU A 133 15.86 -4.10 10.62
CA GLU A 133 16.63 -2.86 10.42
C GLU A 133 15.75 -1.64 10.24
N LEU A 134 14.66 -1.77 9.48
CA LEU A 134 13.76 -0.68 9.17
C LEU A 134 12.98 -0.21 10.40
N ILE A 135 12.50 -1.16 11.20
CA ILE A 135 11.69 -0.88 12.39
C ILE A 135 12.58 -0.39 13.54
N GLU A 136 13.62 -1.14 13.90
CA GLU A 136 14.48 -0.86 15.05
C GLU A 136 15.24 0.47 14.94
N ASN A 137 15.52 0.91 13.71
CA ASN A 137 16.21 2.19 13.48
C ASN A 137 15.28 3.33 13.04
N HIS A 138 13.94 3.13 13.13
CA HIS A 138 12.94 4.13 12.74
C HIS A 138 13.15 4.67 11.32
N LEU A 139 13.52 3.80 10.38
CA LEU A 139 13.71 4.16 8.98
C LEU A 139 12.40 4.31 8.23
N ILE A 140 11.33 3.75 8.79
CA ILE A 140 9.96 3.80 8.26
C ILE A 140 8.98 4.24 9.34
N ASP A 141 7.86 4.80 8.92
CA ASP A 141 6.77 5.19 9.81
C ASP A 141 5.61 4.19 9.77
N TYR A 142 5.49 3.47 8.64
CA TYR A 142 4.44 2.48 8.42
C TYR A 142 4.98 1.23 7.74
N ALA A 143 4.53 0.06 8.22
CA ALA A 143 4.85 -1.25 7.64
C ALA A 143 3.72 -1.71 6.71
N ARG A 144 4.07 -1.99 5.45
CA ARG A 144 3.19 -2.48 4.38
C ARG A 144 3.15 -4.01 4.30
N ALA A 145 3.22 -4.69 5.44
CA ALA A 145 3.28 -6.15 5.49
C ALA A 145 2.07 -6.80 4.80
N THR A 146 2.34 -7.87 4.06
CA THR A 146 1.37 -8.65 3.29
C THR A 146 1.28 -10.04 3.88
N ILE A 147 0.14 -10.49 4.40
CA ILE A 147 0.01 -11.77 5.10
C ILE A 147 0.57 -12.96 4.30
N PRO A 148 0.25 -13.17 3.01
CA PRO A 148 0.85 -14.23 2.22
C PRO A 148 2.37 -14.12 2.09
N ASN A 149 2.90 -12.92 1.80
CA ASN A 149 4.32 -12.73 1.53
C ASN A 149 5.18 -12.95 2.78
N VAL A 150 4.71 -12.52 3.93
CA VAL A 150 5.44 -12.70 5.20
C VAL A 150 5.36 -14.14 5.76
N GLY A 151 4.54 -15.01 5.16
CA GLY A 151 4.42 -16.41 5.58
C GLY A 151 3.23 -16.72 6.49
N GLY A 152 2.20 -15.87 6.49
CA GLY A 152 0.94 -16.10 7.19
C GLY A 152 0.73 -15.24 8.43
N ILE A 153 -0.43 -15.46 9.08
CA ILE A 153 -0.90 -14.68 10.23
C ILE A 153 0.12 -14.63 11.37
N THR A 154 0.74 -15.76 11.69
CA THR A 154 1.70 -15.84 12.79
C THR A 154 2.93 -14.96 12.58
N GLU A 155 3.49 -14.94 11.37
CA GLU A 155 4.63 -14.06 11.04
C GLU A 155 4.19 -12.59 10.96
N PHE A 156 3.04 -12.33 10.40
CA PHE A 156 2.48 -10.97 10.40
C PHE A 156 2.33 -10.40 11.82
N GLN A 157 1.82 -11.19 12.76
CA GLN A 157 1.67 -10.77 14.17
C GLN A 157 3.02 -10.49 14.86
N LYS A 158 4.08 -11.21 14.50
CA LYS A 158 5.43 -10.92 15.02
C LYS A 158 5.96 -9.58 14.51
N ILE A 159 5.74 -9.27 13.22
CA ILE A 159 6.09 -7.98 12.63
C ILE A 159 5.26 -6.88 13.31
N ALA A 160 3.95 -7.09 13.48
CA ALA A 160 3.07 -6.16 14.16
C ALA A 160 3.53 -5.86 15.60
N ALA A 161 3.90 -6.88 16.37
CA ALA A 161 4.42 -6.71 17.72
C ALA A 161 5.73 -5.90 17.76
N SER A 162 6.63 -6.10 16.78
CA SER A 162 7.81 -5.26 16.62
C SER A 162 7.44 -3.81 16.30
N CYS A 163 6.48 -3.60 15.41
CA CYS A 163 5.95 -2.27 15.08
C CYS A 163 5.39 -1.56 16.31
N GLU A 164 4.62 -2.26 17.17
CA GLU A 164 4.06 -1.68 18.41
C GLU A 164 5.14 -1.13 19.33
N THR A 165 6.20 -1.90 19.56
CA THR A 165 7.29 -1.51 20.47
C THR A 165 8.15 -0.37 19.94
N HIS A 166 8.07 -0.10 18.63
CA HIS A 166 8.84 0.96 17.96
C HIS A 166 7.97 2.10 17.41
N TYR A 167 6.67 2.12 17.75
CA TYR A 167 5.71 3.14 17.30
C TYR A 167 5.58 3.26 15.77
N VAL A 168 5.79 2.17 15.04
CA VAL A 168 5.56 2.06 13.61
C VAL A 168 4.10 1.63 13.39
N GLY A 169 3.38 2.33 12.51
CA GLY A 169 2.00 1.98 12.18
C GLY A 169 1.91 0.81 11.19
N LEU A 170 0.72 0.23 11.05
CA LEU A 170 0.44 -0.80 10.04
C LEU A 170 -0.41 -0.23 8.92
N VAL A 171 0.03 -0.43 7.68
CA VAL A 171 -0.72 -0.12 6.46
C VAL A 171 -0.67 -1.31 5.49
N PRO A 172 -1.26 -2.46 5.85
CA PRO A 172 -1.10 -3.72 5.13
C PRO A 172 -1.48 -3.59 3.67
N HIS A 173 -0.71 -4.26 2.81
CA HIS A 173 -0.99 -4.36 1.38
C HIS A 173 -2.13 -5.34 1.11
N PHE A 174 -3.03 -4.98 0.20
CA PHE A 174 -4.14 -5.83 -0.24
C PHE A 174 -3.65 -7.01 -1.09
N THR A 175 -4.18 -8.21 -0.82
CA THR A 175 -3.80 -9.42 -1.56
C THR A 175 -4.96 -10.35 -1.90
N GLY A 176 -6.18 -9.92 -1.69
CA GLY A 176 -7.37 -10.68 -1.99
C GLY A 176 -8.28 -10.88 -0.78
N PRO A 177 -9.52 -11.32 -1.01
CA PRO A 177 -10.59 -11.19 -0.03
C PRO A 177 -10.41 -12.06 1.23
N ILE A 178 -9.77 -13.22 1.13
CA ILE A 178 -9.52 -14.09 2.29
C ILE A 178 -8.39 -13.51 3.15
N SER A 179 -7.32 -13.06 2.50
CA SER A 179 -6.22 -12.36 3.16
C SER A 179 -6.67 -11.04 3.78
N GLU A 180 -7.55 -10.31 3.12
CA GLU A 180 -8.14 -9.08 3.64
C GLU A 180 -8.95 -9.32 4.92
N ALA A 181 -9.73 -10.41 4.98
CA ALA A 181 -10.42 -10.80 6.20
C ALA A 181 -9.42 -11.07 7.35
N ALA A 182 -8.33 -11.80 7.08
CA ALA A 182 -7.28 -12.02 8.06
C ALA A 182 -6.62 -10.72 8.52
N MET A 183 -6.32 -9.80 7.60
CA MET A 183 -5.75 -8.49 7.92
C MET A 183 -6.67 -7.65 8.80
N VAL A 184 -8.00 -7.70 8.58
CA VAL A 184 -8.96 -6.99 9.44
C VAL A 184 -8.84 -7.46 10.88
N HIS A 185 -8.75 -8.78 11.13
CA HIS A 185 -8.56 -9.34 12.46
C HIS A 185 -7.20 -8.93 13.06
N CYS A 186 -6.13 -9.04 12.29
CA CYS A 186 -4.79 -8.67 12.74
C CYS A 186 -4.68 -7.19 13.09
N CYS A 187 -5.21 -6.31 12.25
CA CYS A 187 -5.22 -4.87 12.51
C CYS A 187 -6.16 -4.48 13.66
N ALA A 188 -7.23 -5.25 13.90
CA ALA A 188 -8.10 -5.03 15.06
C ALA A 188 -7.44 -5.38 16.40
N ALA A 189 -6.47 -6.32 16.38
CA ALA A 189 -5.67 -6.71 17.53
C ALA A 189 -4.44 -5.81 17.75
N PHE A 190 -4.07 -4.99 16.77
CA PHE A 190 -2.92 -4.10 16.84
C PHE A 190 -3.23 -2.84 17.66
N SER A 191 -2.37 -2.47 18.59
CA SER A 191 -2.58 -1.33 19.47
C SER A 191 -2.15 0.03 18.88
N GLY A 192 -1.40 0.02 17.78
CA GLY A 192 -0.96 1.21 17.07
C GLY A 192 -1.91 1.70 15.98
N PRO A 193 -1.53 2.76 15.25
CA PRO A 193 -2.29 3.23 14.10
C PRO A 193 -2.33 2.19 12.97
N ALA A 194 -3.52 1.85 12.49
CA ALA A 194 -3.71 0.97 11.35
C ALA A 194 -4.59 1.62 10.29
N LEU A 195 -4.15 1.55 9.04
CA LEU A 195 -4.88 2.03 7.86
C LEU A 195 -4.84 0.94 6.80
N MET A 196 -5.96 0.27 6.56
CA MET A 196 -6.01 -0.86 5.65
C MET A 196 -6.29 -0.42 4.22
N GLU A 197 -5.53 -0.94 3.28
CA GLU A 197 -5.79 -0.77 1.86
C GLU A 197 -6.97 -1.63 1.42
N MET A 198 -7.85 -1.07 0.58
CA MET A 198 -8.96 -1.79 -0.04
C MET A 198 -8.98 -1.55 -1.54
N VAL A 199 -8.97 -2.63 -2.31
CA VAL A 199 -9.10 -2.58 -3.77
C VAL A 199 -10.58 -2.59 -4.17
N MET A 200 -10.93 -1.92 -5.26
CA MET A 200 -12.28 -1.89 -5.86
C MET A 200 -13.41 -1.45 -4.93
N GLY A 201 -13.04 -0.71 -3.89
CA GLY A 201 -14.02 -0.10 -2.99
C GLY A 201 -14.60 -1.04 -1.96
N GLY A 202 -14.01 -2.21 -1.70
CA GLY A 202 -14.27 -3.09 -0.53
C GLY A 202 -15.72 -3.40 -0.13
N THR A 203 -16.66 -2.75 -0.79
CA THR A 203 -18.08 -2.78 -0.45
C THR A 203 -18.88 -3.76 -1.31
N ARG A 204 -18.27 -4.34 -2.33
CA ARG A 204 -18.94 -5.36 -3.15
C ARG A 204 -18.60 -6.74 -2.61
N PRO A 205 -19.59 -7.49 -2.15
CA PRO A 205 -19.36 -8.88 -1.80
C PRO A 205 -18.87 -9.64 -3.05
N TRP A 206 -17.86 -10.47 -2.86
CA TRP A 206 -17.45 -11.38 -3.91
C TRP A 206 -18.56 -12.40 -4.14
N PRO A 207 -18.90 -12.74 -5.39
CA PRO A 207 -20.03 -13.66 -5.65
C PRO A 207 -19.92 -15.02 -4.97
N TYR A 208 -18.67 -15.43 -4.68
CA TYR A 208 -18.31 -16.75 -4.11
C TYR A 208 -17.88 -16.69 -2.65
N LEU A 209 -17.93 -15.51 -2.01
CA LEU A 209 -17.60 -15.34 -0.61
C LEU A 209 -18.71 -14.60 0.13
N ASN A 210 -18.91 -14.96 1.38
CA ASN A 210 -19.77 -14.18 2.27
C ASN A 210 -19.08 -12.88 2.71
N GLN A 211 -19.86 -11.97 3.26
CA GLN A 211 -19.30 -10.77 3.91
C GLN A 211 -18.58 -11.16 5.20
N SER A 212 -17.27 -10.97 5.24
CA SER A 212 -16.42 -11.38 6.38
C SER A 212 -16.04 -10.23 7.32
N TYR A 213 -16.35 -9.00 6.97
CA TYR A 213 -16.16 -7.80 7.81
C TYR A 213 -17.17 -6.72 7.42
N ASP A 214 -17.36 -5.76 8.28
CA ASP A 214 -18.24 -4.61 8.04
C ASP A 214 -17.45 -3.33 7.84
N LEU A 215 -17.84 -2.54 6.84
CA LEU A 215 -17.36 -1.17 6.67
C LEU A 215 -18.37 -0.20 7.29
N ARG A 216 -17.99 0.46 8.39
CA ARG A 216 -18.84 1.45 9.08
C ARG A 216 -18.04 2.71 9.38
N ASN A 217 -18.50 3.85 8.89
CA ASN A 217 -17.88 5.15 9.13
C ASN A 217 -16.38 5.19 8.78
N GLY A 218 -16.00 4.59 7.66
CA GLY A 218 -14.61 4.52 7.20
C GLY A 218 -13.71 3.61 8.04
N LYS A 219 -14.28 2.69 8.82
CA LYS A 219 -13.56 1.68 9.61
C LYS A 219 -14.06 0.29 9.30
N LEU A 220 -13.12 -0.66 9.25
CA LEU A 220 -13.42 -2.08 9.13
C LEU A 220 -13.57 -2.73 10.50
N TRP A 221 -14.60 -3.57 10.63
CA TRP A 221 -14.92 -4.32 11.82
C TRP A 221 -14.91 -5.80 11.47
N PRO A 222 -14.16 -6.64 12.19
CA PRO A 222 -14.29 -8.09 12.04
C PRO A 222 -15.68 -8.52 12.49
N ASN A 223 -16.17 -9.64 11.95
CA ASN A 223 -17.39 -10.26 12.44
C ASN A 223 -17.10 -11.26 13.57
N ASP A 224 -18.15 -11.73 14.24
CA ASP A 224 -18.06 -12.67 15.39
C ASP A 224 -18.13 -14.16 14.96
N ARG A 225 -18.00 -14.47 13.66
CA ARG A 225 -18.03 -15.86 13.19
C ARG A 225 -16.73 -16.57 13.50
N PRO A 226 -16.75 -17.92 13.61
CA PRO A 226 -15.55 -18.72 13.85
C PRO A 226 -14.46 -18.48 12.78
N GLY A 227 -13.20 -18.52 13.19
CA GLY A 227 -12.03 -18.30 12.32
C GLY A 227 -11.98 -16.89 11.77
N LEU A 228 -11.80 -16.76 10.46
CA LEU A 228 -11.81 -15.47 9.75
C LEU A 228 -13.23 -14.99 9.40
N GLY A 229 -14.24 -15.76 9.73
CA GLY A 229 -15.61 -15.50 9.33
C GLY A 229 -15.86 -15.62 7.82
N VAL A 230 -14.97 -16.28 7.10
CA VAL A 230 -15.05 -16.49 5.65
C VAL A 230 -15.66 -17.83 5.32
N GLU A 231 -16.62 -17.83 4.42
CA GLU A 231 -17.24 -19.02 3.84
C GLU A 231 -17.12 -18.93 2.32
N LEU A 232 -16.50 -19.95 1.71
CA LEU A 232 -16.30 -20.04 0.27
C LEU A 232 -17.40 -20.93 -0.33
N ASP A 233 -18.16 -20.38 -1.27
CA ASP A 233 -19.10 -21.15 -2.09
C ASP A 233 -18.38 -21.67 -3.34
N ALA A 234 -17.84 -22.89 -3.21
CA ALA A 234 -17.12 -23.53 -4.31
C ALA A 234 -17.99 -23.80 -5.56
N SER A 235 -19.31 -23.86 -5.42
CA SER A 235 -20.21 -24.07 -6.55
C SER A 235 -20.25 -22.90 -7.54
N LYS A 236 -19.81 -21.74 -7.10
CA LYS A 236 -19.69 -20.50 -7.90
C LYS A 236 -18.31 -20.30 -8.52
N LEU A 237 -17.41 -21.25 -8.33
CA LEU A 237 -16.07 -21.19 -8.89
C LEU A 237 -15.98 -22.06 -10.14
N GLN A 238 -15.19 -21.60 -11.10
CA GLN A 238 -14.86 -22.36 -12.29
C GLN A 238 -13.35 -22.60 -12.30
N LEU A 239 -12.93 -23.85 -12.50
CA LEU A 239 -11.53 -24.17 -12.74
C LEU A 239 -11.11 -23.54 -14.09
N ILE A 240 -10.16 -22.62 -14.05
CA ILE A 240 -9.63 -21.93 -15.23
C ILE A 240 -8.30 -22.51 -15.71
N GLY A 241 -7.66 -23.36 -14.93
CA GLY A 241 -6.42 -24.04 -15.25
C GLY A 241 -5.78 -24.63 -14.01
N ASP A 242 -4.78 -25.48 -14.22
CA ASP A 242 -3.94 -25.99 -13.15
C ASP A 242 -2.79 -24.98 -12.88
N TYR A 243 -2.54 -24.71 -11.60
CA TYR A 243 -1.36 -23.96 -11.21
C TYR A 243 -0.13 -24.83 -11.52
N LYS A 244 0.65 -24.40 -12.49
CA LYS A 244 1.98 -24.95 -12.71
C LYS A 244 2.96 -24.03 -12.05
N ASP A 245 3.73 -24.61 -11.15
CA ASP A 245 4.77 -23.89 -10.42
C ASP A 245 5.87 -23.48 -11.40
N HIS A 246 5.69 -22.36 -12.04
CA HIS A 246 6.72 -21.75 -12.84
C HIS A 246 7.55 -20.89 -11.89
N TYR A 247 8.70 -21.41 -11.50
CA TYR A 247 9.77 -20.62 -10.89
C TYR A 247 10.36 -19.62 -11.89
N GLU A 248 9.52 -18.86 -12.54
CA GLU A 248 10.02 -17.68 -13.21
C GLU A 248 10.30 -16.67 -12.10
N LEU A 249 11.58 -16.40 -11.89
CA LEU A 249 12.03 -15.23 -11.16
C LEU A 249 11.20 -14.05 -11.66
N THR A 250 10.70 -13.25 -10.75
CA THR A 250 9.95 -12.03 -11.10
C THR A 250 10.68 -11.34 -12.24
N PRO A 251 10.08 -11.20 -13.43
CA PRO A 251 10.79 -10.67 -14.57
C PRO A 251 11.29 -9.28 -14.24
N MET A 252 12.58 -9.04 -14.38
CA MET A 252 13.11 -7.69 -14.24
C MET A 252 12.46 -6.80 -15.29
N ILE A 253 11.75 -5.79 -14.83
CA ILE A 253 11.06 -4.84 -15.68
C ILE A 253 12.09 -3.84 -16.20
N LYS A 254 12.12 -3.62 -17.50
CA LYS A 254 12.93 -2.57 -18.10
C LYS A 254 12.21 -1.23 -18.01
N ARG A 255 12.90 -0.24 -17.48
CA ARG A 255 12.46 1.16 -17.54
C ARG A 255 12.62 1.69 -18.97
N PRO A 256 11.97 2.80 -19.33
CA PRO A 256 12.10 3.41 -20.66
C PRO A 256 13.54 3.74 -21.08
N ASP A 257 14.41 4.06 -20.13
CA ASP A 257 15.83 4.33 -20.35
C ASP A 257 16.69 3.05 -20.52
N GLY A 258 16.06 1.87 -20.45
CA GLY A 258 16.72 0.57 -20.56
C GLY A 258 17.32 0.02 -19.27
N SER A 259 17.27 0.78 -18.17
CA SER A 259 17.65 0.27 -16.85
C SER A 259 16.60 -0.72 -16.32
N PHE A 260 16.97 -1.47 -15.29
CA PHE A 260 16.11 -2.50 -14.72
C PHE A 260 15.50 -2.06 -13.39
N THR A 261 14.31 -2.57 -13.13
CA THR A 261 13.68 -2.58 -11.81
C THR A 261 13.06 -3.95 -11.58
N ASN A 262 12.90 -4.33 -10.35
CA ASN A 262 12.27 -5.60 -9.95
C ASN A 262 10.75 -5.50 -9.80
N TRP A 263 10.17 -4.35 -10.10
CA TRP A 263 8.75 -4.13 -9.90
C TRP A 263 8.13 -3.19 -10.94
#